data_5b7ec6e32d957ac3c0a7a57cd115ab4a
#
_entry.id   5b7ec6e32d957ac3c0a7a57cd115ab4a
#
_cell.length_a   1.000
_cell.length_b   1.000
_cell.length_c   1.000
_cell.angle_alpha   90.00
_cell.angle_beta   90.00
_cell.angle_gamma   90.00
#
_symmetry.space_group_name_H-M   'P 1'
#
loop_
_entity.id
_entity.type
_entity.pdbx_description
1 polymer ?
#
loop_
_entity_poly.entity_id
_entity_poly.type
_entity_poly.pdbx_seq_one_letter_code
_entity_poly.pdbx_strand_id
1 'polypeptide(L)'
;MANFFTLTLDTTGPSSPSISLESGAQYATQVLINATIGVGDGTTAGYQMKIWGDLDIAWAKTNGLINGASSATLEADALWISYATLKQIQLSSADGNKTIYLKVRDDVNNESAQASDAIILDTSLPEITISGPDVSKISKQTGKNVSSFSFQVDVAFVEYKVKVVSSSGASHDTGVTIATANGSSNMSATGSFNSATPINCTINGTDLEVASAGNGAKIIKVFVKDQAGLWSA
;
A
#
# COMPACT_ATOMS: atom_id res chain seq x y z
N MET A 1 -57.61 35.79 -17.36
CA MET A 1 -56.65 35.17 -16.43
C MET A 1 -55.26 35.38 -17.02
N ALA A 2 -54.34 35.98 -16.27
CA ALA A 2 -52.95 36.12 -16.71
C ALA A 2 -52.28 34.71 -16.65
N ASN A 3 -51.86 34.18 -17.79
CA ASN A 3 -51.09 32.96 -17.84
C ASN A 3 -49.62 33.33 -17.58
N PHE A 4 -49.04 32.86 -16.49
CA PHE A 4 -47.63 33.01 -16.18
C PHE A 4 -46.98 31.66 -15.90
N PHE A 5 -45.65 31.59 -16.09
CA PHE A 5 -44.81 30.46 -15.67
C PHE A 5 -43.64 31.00 -14.87
N THR A 6 -43.03 30.15 -14.04
CA THR A 6 -41.85 30.47 -13.31
C THR A 6 -40.68 29.77 -14.00
N LEU A 7 -39.58 30.47 -14.16
CA LEU A 7 -38.31 29.93 -14.65
C LEU A 7 -37.25 30.21 -13.59
N THR A 8 -36.47 29.20 -13.20
CA THR A 8 -35.32 29.34 -12.32
C THR A 8 -34.04 29.40 -13.16
N LEU A 9 -33.21 30.40 -12.90
CA LEU A 9 -31.86 30.49 -13.43
C LEU A 9 -30.89 29.99 -12.36
N ASP A 10 -30.11 28.98 -12.67
CA ASP A 10 -29.01 28.49 -11.85
C ASP A 10 -27.69 28.67 -12.61
N THR A 11 -26.74 29.35 -11.97
CA THR A 11 -25.40 29.65 -12.53
C THR A 11 -24.27 29.22 -11.58
N THR A 12 -24.61 28.44 -10.54
CA THR A 12 -23.66 28.07 -9.49
C THR A 12 -23.35 26.59 -9.56
N GLY A 13 -22.11 26.23 -9.81
CA GLY A 13 -21.68 24.82 -9.80
C GLY A 13 -21.60 24.22 -8.39
N PRO A 14 -21.53 22.89 -8.30
CA PRO A 14 -21.46 22.16 -7.03
C PRO A 14 -20.36 22.69 -6.12
N SER A 15 -20.70 22.86 -4.84
CA SER A 15 -19.81 23.41 -3.82
C SER A 15 -18.92 22.33 -3.21
N SER A 16 -17.73 22.72 -2.72
CA SER A 16 -16.82 21.88 -1.93
C SER A 16 -16.63 20.45 -2.50
N PRO A 17 -16.25 20.29 -3.77
CA PRO A 17 -15.98 18.96 -4.31
C PRO A 17 -14.81 18.34 -3.55
N SER A 18 -14.89 17.04 -3.28
CA SER A 18 -13.85 16.30 -2.59
C SER A 18 -13.69 14.89 -3.15
N ILE A 19 -12.48 14.39 -3.14
CA ILE A 19 -12.13 13.01 -3.44
C ILE A 19 -11.16 12.51 -2.37
N SER A 20 -11.33 11.27 -1.91
CA SER A 20 -10.44 10.60 -0.97
C SER A 20 -10.19 9.17 -1.41
N LEU A 21 -8.94 8.84 -1.65
CA LEU A 21 -8.48 7.52 -2.10
C LEU A 21 -8.26 6.61 -0.88
N GLU A 22 -8.81 5.39 -0.93
CA GLU A 22 -8.73 4.39 0.17
C GLU A 22 -8.96 4.99 1.55
N SER A 23 -9.96 5.91 1.66
CA SER A 23 -10.31 6.62 2.91
C SER A 23 -9.16 7.44 3.51
N GLY A 24 -8.27 7.97 2.68
CA GLY A 24 -7.12 8.79 3.09
C GLY A 24 -5.89 7.97 3.50
N ALA A 25 -5.78 6.71 3.07
CA ALA A 25 -4.59 5.91 3.26
C ALA A 25 -3.39 6.51 2.52
N GLN A 26 -2.20 6.40 3.10
CA GLN A 26 -0.96 6.87 2.47
C GLN A 26 -0.51 5.93 1.32
N TYR A 27 -0.77 4.63 1.46
CA TYR A 27 -0.35 3.60 0.52
C TYR A 27 -1.53 2.77 0.01
N ALA A 28 -1.42 2.33 -1.25
CA ALA A 28 -2.22 1.26 -1.82
C ALA A 28 -1.29 0.11 -2.22
N THR A 29 -1.63 -1.12 -1.87
CA THR A 29 -0.87 -2.32 -2.22
C THR A 29 -1.47 -3.10 -3.39
N GLN A 30 -2.46 -2.50 -4.05
CA GLN A 30 -3.12 -3.01 -5.24
C GLN A 30 -3.58 -1.87 -6.15
N VAL A 31 -3.64 -2.12 -7.44
CA VAL A 31 -4.02 -1.10 -8.43
C VAL A 31 -5.51 -0.74 -8.41
N LEU A 32 -6.38 -1.68 -8.01
CA LEU A 32 -7.84 -1.46 -7.97
C LEU A 32 -8.21 -0.92 -6.59
N ILE A 33 -8.62 0.35 -6.51
CA ILE A 33 -8.85 1.08 -5.27
C ILE A 33 -10.23 1.76 -5.26
N ASN A 34 -10.65 2.20 -4.08
CA ASN A 34 -11.88 2.94 -3.88
C ASN A 34 -11.60 4.45 -3.76
N ALA A 35 -12.38 5.24 -4.46
CA ALA A 35 -12.44 6.69 -4.32
C ALA A 35 -13.76 7.09 -3.68
N THR A 36 -13.71 7.73 -2.52
CA THR A 36 -14.87 8.36 -1.89
C THR A 36 -14.99 9.79 -2.41
N ILE A 37 -16.17 10.16 -2.87
CA ILE A 37 -16.43 11.43 -3.57
C ILE A 37 -17.52 12.19 -2.82
N GLY A 38 -17.32 13.48 -2.62
CA GLY A 38 -18.27 14.35 -1.94
C GLY A 38 -18.43 15.69 -2.62
N VAL A 39 -19.58 16.32 -2.35
CA VAL A 39 -19.88 17.73 -2.61
C VAL A 39 -20.58 18.33 -1.40
N GLY A 40 -20.52 19.65 -1.24
CA GLY A 40 -21.17 20.34 -0.12
C GLY A 40 -22.68 20.55 -0.28
N ASP A 41 -23.25 20.15 -1.42
CA ASP A 41 -24.65 20.41 -1.73
C ASP A 41 -25.57 19.36 -1.08
N GLY A 42 -26.77 19.81 -0.64
CA GLY A 42 -27.71 18.94 0.07
C GLY A 42 -28.45 17.93 -0.83
N THR A 43 -28.46 18.15 -2.16
CA THR A 43 -29.08 17.26 -3.15
C THR A 43 -28.14 17.11 -4.34
N THR A 44 -28.03 15.91 -4.86
CA THR A 44 -27.13 15.56 -6.00
C THR A 44 -27.89 14.86 -7.13
N ALA A 45 -29.23 15.00 -7.16
CA ALA A 45 -30.04 14.40 -8.22
C ALA A 45 -29.69 15.04 -9.58
N GLY A 46 -29.39 14.22 -10.57
CA GLY A 46 -28.99 14.69 -11.89
C GLY A 46 -27.52 15.09 -12.03
N TYR A 47 -26.75 15.12 -10.92
CA TYR A 47 -25.34 15.47 -10.96
C TYR A 47 -24.53 14.45 -11.75
N GLN A 48 -23.44 14.94 -12.32
CA GLN A 48 -22.44 14.13 -13.02
C GLN A 48 -21.03 14.45 -12.47
N MET A 49 -20.13 13.50 -12.63
CA MET A 49 -18.73 13.65 -12.26
C MET A 49 -17.82 13.21 -13.38
N LYS A 50 -16.60 13.72 -13.42
CA LYS A 50 -15.51 13.20 -14.24
C LYS A 50 -14.27 13.00 -13.38
N ILE A 51 -13.54 11.91 -13.66
CA ILE A 51 -12.36 11.47 -12.94
C ILE A 51 -11.25 11.24 -13.94
N TRP A 52 -10.06 11.76 -13.65
CA TRP A 52 -8.86 11.59 -14.49
C TRP A 52 -7.61 11.61 -13.63
N GLY A 53 -6.43 11.36 -14.21
CA GLY A 53 -5.15 11.31 -13.53
C GLY A 53 -4.41 10.01 -13.83
N ASP A 54 -3.70 9.46 -12.86
CA ASP A 54 -2.85 8.28 -13.01
C ASP A 54 -3.66 6.96 -13.05
N LEU A 55 -4.66 6.89 -13.92
CA LEU A 55 -5.52 5.73 -14.14
C LEU A 55 -4.89 4.75 -15.15
N ASP A 56 -5.24 3.46 -15.03
CA ASP A 56 -5.04 2.51 -16.11
C ASP A 56 -5.93 2.85 -17.31
N ILE A 57 -5.31 3.09 -18.45
CA ILE A 57 -6.00 3.60 -19.64
C ILE A 57 -7.01 2.58 -20.19
N ALA A 58 -6.64 1.29 -20.23
CA ALA A 58 -7.51 0.26 -20.79
C ALA A 58 -8.74 0.04 -19.90
N TRP A 59 -8.50 0.02 -18.59
CA TRP A 59 -9.57 -0.10 -17.60
C TRP A 59 -10.49 1.13 -17.62
N ALA A 60 -9.92 2.35 -17.66
CA ALA A 60 -10.67 3.59 -17.69
C ALA A 60 -11.58 3.71 -18.93
N LYS A 61 -11.09 3.27 -20.11
CA LYS A 61 -11.92 3.16 -21.33
C LYS A 61 -13.07 2.19 -21.18
N THR A 62 -12.76 0.97 -20.70
CA THR A 62 -13.76 -0.09 -20.53
C THR A 62 -14.86 0.30 -19.54
N ASN A 63 -14.51 1.11 -18.53
CA ASN A 63 -15.43 1.57 -17.49
C ASN A 63 -16.04 2.96 -17.78
N GLY A 64 -15.83 3.49 -18.98
CA GLY A 64 -16.44 4.73 -19.46
C GLY A 64 -15.98 5.99 -18.73
N LEU A 65 -14.78 5.99 -18.13
CA LEU A 65 -14.21 7.18 -17.48
C LEU A 65 -13.53 8.12 -18.47
N ILE A 66 -12.98 7.57 -19.55
CA ILE A 66 -12.34 8.35 -20.61
C ILE A 66 -12.89 7.95 -21.98
N ASN A 67 -12.79 8.86 -22.94
CA ASN A 67 -13.09 8.57 -24.33
C ASN A 67 -12.00 7.68 -24.95
N GLY A 68 -11.98 7.49 -26.27
CA GLY A 68 -10.98 6.69 -26.97
C GLY A 68 -9.52 7.19 -26.89
N ALA A 69 -9.21 8.16 -26.04
CA ALA A 69 -7.89 8.78 -25.90
C ALA A 69 -6.78 7.80 -25.52
N SER A 70 -5.56 8.17 -25.81
CA SER A 70 -4.35 7.40 -25.46
C SER A 70 -3.81 7.72 -24.07
N SER A 71 -4.47 8.61 -23.33
CA SER A 71 -4.08 9.06 -21.99
C SER A 71 -5.30 9.20 -21.09
N ALA A 72 -5.15 8.96 -19.79
CA ALA A 72 -6.14 9.24 -18.76
C ALA A 72 -5.75 10.47 -17.89
N THR A 73 -4.62 11.11 -18.20
CA THR A 73 -4.06 12.19 -17.38
C THR A 73 -4.66 13.57 -17.67
N LEU A 74 -5.37 13.73 -18.79
CA LEU A 74 -5.93 15.01 -19.20
C LEU A 74 -7.44 15.09 -18.88
N GLU A 75 -7.87 16.19 -18.28
CA GLU A 75 -9.28 16.48 -18.03
C GLU A 75 -10.13 16.41 -19.31
N ALA A 76 -9.57 16.87 -20.44
CA ALA A 76 -10.27 16.89 -21.74
C ALA A 76 -10.66 15.49 -22.24
N ASP A 77 -9.97 14.45 -21.82
CA ASP A 77 -10.24 13.06 -22.21
C ASP A 77 -11.25 12.38 -21.28
N ALA A 78 -11.50 12.94 -20.08
CA ALA A 78 -12.41 12.41 -19.11
C ALA A 78 -13.88 12.63 -19.53
N LEU A 79 -14.68 11.59 -19.34
CA LEU A 79 -16.11 11.62 -19.64
C LEU A 79 -16.93 11.98 -18.40
N TRP A 80 -18.02 12.71 -18.62
CA TRP A 80 -19.04 12.92 -17.62
C TRP A 80 -19.84 11.63 -17.40
N ILE A 81 -19.83 11.12 -16.19
CA ILE A 81 -20.60 9.94 -15.76
C ILE A 81 -21.55 10.34 -14.62
N SER A 82 -22.53 9.50 -14.32
CA SER A 82 -23.42 9.77 -13.19
C SER A 82 -22.64 9.90 -11.89
N TYR A 83 -22.99 10.90 -11.09
CA TYR A 83 -22.39 11.11 -9.77
C TYR A 83 -22.64 9.92 -8.85
N ALA A 84 -21.63 9.55 -8.10
CA ALA A 84 -21.69 8.54 -7.04
C ALA A 84 -20.72 8.93 -5.92
N THR A 85 -21.10 8.66 -4.67
CA THR A 85 -20.27 8.95 -3.48
C THR A 85 -19.13 7.96 -3.31
N LEU A 86 -19.19 6.81 -3.98
CA LEU A 86 -18.14 5.79 -4.02
C LEU A 86 -17.93 5.34 -5.46
N LYS A 87 -16.69 5.36 -5.90
CA LYS A 87 -16.30 4.86 -7.22
C LYS A 87 -15.04 4.01 -7.11
N GLN A 88 -15.10 2.79 -7.63
CA GLN A 88 -13.90 1.98 -7.82
C GLN A 88 -13.14 2.50 -9.05
N ILE A 89 -11.84 2.66 -8.93
CA ILE A 89 -10.92 3.10 -9.99
C ILE A 89 -9.68 2.20 -10.01
N GLN A 90 -9.09 2.04 -11.19
CA GLN A 90 -7.82 1.32 -11.33
C GLN A 90 -6.70 2.30 -11.66
N LEU A 91 -5.68 2.31 -10.82
CA LEU A 91 -4.46 3.08 -11.00
C LEU A 91 -3.59 2.49 -12.12
N SER A 92 -2.76 3.29 -12.74
CA SER A 92 -1.67 2.81 -13.60
C SER A 92 -0.70 1.94 -12.80
N SER A 93 -0.21 0.84 -13.39
CA SER A 93 0.41 -0.29 -12.67
C SER A 93 1.84 -0.05 -12.16
N ALA A 94 2.54 1.01 -12.58
CA ALA A 94 3.87 1.30 -12.04
C ALA A 94 3.78 1.80 -10.61
N ASP A 95 4.60 1.29 -9.70
CA ASP A 95 4.68 1.79 -8.33
C ASP A 95 5.10 3.27 -8.28
N GLY A 96 4.73 3.96 -7.21
CA GLY A 96 5.00 5.38 -7.01
C GLY A 96 3.76 6.22 -6.75
N ASN A 97 3.95 7.54 -6.68
CA ASN A 97 2.88 8.48 -6.39
C ASN A 97 1.84 8.51 -7.52
N LYS A 98 0.57 8.43 -7.17
CA LYS A 98 -0.58 8.48 -8.06
C LYS A 98 -1.47 9.64 -7.65
N THR A 99 -1.81 10.51 -8.60
CA THR A 99 -2.72 11.64 -8.36
C THR A 99 -3.98 11.46 -9.19
N ILE A 100 -5.11 11.55 -8.54
CA ILE A 100 -6.44 11.47 -9.16
C ILE A 100 -7.16 12.80 -8.97
N TYR A 101 -7.80 13.26 -10.01
CA TYR A 101 -8.53 14.51 -10.07
C TYR A 101 -10.02 14.25 -10.27
N LEU A 102 -10.83 15.18 -9.77
CA LEU A 102 -12.28 15.15 -9.84
C LEU A 102 -12.82 16.52 -10.21
N LYS A 103 -13.85 16.56 -11.04
CA LYS A 103 -14.84 17.63 -11.10
C LYS A 103 -16.24 17.04 -11.04
N VAL A 104 -17.16 17.81 -10.51
CA VAL A 104 -18.59 17.50 -10.47
C VAL A 104 -19.35 18.61 -11.20
N ARG A 105 -20.45 18.28 -11.87
CA ARG A 105 -21.38 19.27 -12.41
C ARG A 105 -22.81 18.94 -11.99
N ASP A 106 -23.63 19.97 -11.87
CA ASP A 106 -25.04 19.85 -11.53
C ASP A 106 -25.91 19.41 -12.72
N ASP A 107 -27.20 19.40 -12.53
CA ASP A 107 -28.21 19.00 -13.54
C ASP A 107 -28.41 20.03 -14.66
N VAL A 108 -27.89 21.24 -14.52
CA VAL A 108 -27.85 22.28 -15.55
C VAL A 108 -26.44 22.52 -16.12
N ASN A 109 -25.48 21.65 -15.79
CA ASN A 109 -24.08 21.61 -16.24
C ASN A 109 -23.18 22.74 -15.74
N ASN A 110 -23.48 23.38 -14.62
CA ASN A 110 -22.47 24.22 -13.96
C ASN A 110 -21.40 23.32 -13.30
N GLU A 111 -20.12 23.58 -13.60
CA GLU A 111 -19.01 22.79 -13.08
C GLU A 111 -18.51 23.30 -11.74
N SER A 112 -18.11 22.40 -10.86
CA SER A 112 -17.39 22.69 -9.63
C SER A 112 -15.95 23.14 -9.89
N ALA A 113 -15.27 23.62 -8.84
CA ALA A 113 -13.82 23.63 -8.80
C ALA A 113 -13.28 22.20 -8.93
N GLN A 114 -11.98 22.08 -9.31
CA GLN A 114 -11.27 20.81 -9.31
C GLN A 114 -10.91 20.39 -7.88
N ALA A 115 -11.12 19.13 -7.55
CA ALA A 115 -10.55 18.46 -6.38
C ALA A 115 -9.51 17.43 -6.81
N SER A 116 -8.61 17.06 -5.91
CA SER A 116 -7.64 15.99 -6.14
C SER A 116 -7.23 15.33 -4.85
N ASP A 117 -6.78 14.07 -4.95
CA ASP A 117 -6.12 13.33 -3.88
C ASP A 117 -4.99 12.50 -4.47
N ALA A 118 -4.00 12.14 -3.64
CA ALA A 118 -2.84 11.37 -4.03
C ALA A 118 -2.60 10.19 -3.07
N ILE A 119 -2.13 9.07 -3.64
CA ILE A 119 -1.79 7.85 -2.92
C ILE A 119 -0.51 7.27 -3.49
N ILE A 120 0.30 6.62 -2.67
CA ILE A 120 1.50 5.90 -3.14
C ILE A 120 1.09 4.46 -3.45
N LEU A 121 1.16 4.07 -4.72
CA LEU A 121 1.04 2.66 -5.10
C LEU A 121 2.37 1.97 -4.81
N ASP A 122 2.32 0.90 -4.03
CA ASP A 122 3.46 0.04 -3.73
C ASP A 122 2.99 -1.42 -3.77
N THR A 123 3.36 -2.14 -4.80
CA THR A 123 3.01 -3.55 -5.03
C THR A 123 4.21 -4.47 -4.92
N SER A 124 5.39 -3.91 -4.67
CA SER A 124 6.66 -4.62 -4.62
C SER A 124 6.93 -5.16 -3.22
N LEU A 125 7.33 -6.43 -3.14
CA LEU A 125 7.73 -7.02 -1.85
C LEU A 125 9.18 -6.62 -1.52
N PRO A 126 9.50 -6.35 -0.23
CA PRO A 126 10.87 -6.06 0.15
C PRO A 126 11.80 -7.26 -0.09
N GLU A 127 12.98 -6.99 -0.65
CA GLU A 127 14.02 -7.98 -0.91
C GLU A 127 15.10 -7.95 0.19
N ILE A 128 15.46 -9.13 0.71
CA ILE A 128 16.41 -9.28 1.81
C ILE A 128 17.68 -9.91 1.32
N THR A 129 18.83 -9.26 1.61
CA THR A 129 20.15 -9.84 1.43
C THR A 129 20.73 -10.24 2.77
N ILE A 130 21.13 -11.51 2.94
CA ILE A 130 21.72 -12.05 4.18
C ILE A 130 23.22 -12.31 3.96
N SER A 131 24.05 -11.88 4.94
CA SER A 131 25.47 -12.18 5.04
C SER A 131 25.73 -13.04 6.26
N GLY A 132 26.35 -14.19 6.09
CA GLY A 132 26.61 -15.19 7.14
C GLY A 132 25.84 -16.48 6.94
N PRO A 133 25.75 -17.36 7.94
CA PRO A 133 26.30 -17.20 9.29
C PRO A 133 27.82 -17.32 9.33
N ASP A 134 28.44 -16.71 10.36
CA ASP A 134 29.90 -16.82 10.59
C ASP A 134 30.32 -18.25 10.96
N VAL A 135 29.46 -18.97 11.68
CA VAL A 135 29.63 -20.40 11.99
C VAL A 135 28.35 -21.16 11.69
N SER A 136 28.47 -22.31 11.00
CA SER A 136 27.33 -23.11 10.56
C SER A 136 26.83 -24.13 11.62
N LYS A 137 27.52 -24.26 12.74
CA LYS A 137 27.16 -25.18 13.84
C LYS A 137 27.40 -24.53 15.17
N ILE A 138 26.37 -24.53 16.01
CA ILE A 138 26.43 -24.08 17.40
C ILE A 138 25.88 -25.15 18.33
N SER A 139 26.18 -25.01 19.62
CA SER A 139 25.70 -25.84 20.70
C SER A 139 25.17 -24.97 21.84
N LYS A 140 24.89 -25.54 23.00
CA LYS A 140 24.55 -24.78 24.23
C LYS A 140 25.81 -24.56 25.12
N GLN A 141 26.97 -25.06 24.70
CA GLN A 141 28.21 -24.97 25.49
C GLN A 141 28.87 -23.61 25.29
N THR A 142 29.29 -22.99 26.39
CA THR A 142 30.00 -21.70 26.38
C THR A 142 31.20 -21.72 25.41
N GLY A 143 31.32 -20.70 24.59
CA GLY A 143 32.35 -20.58 23.55
C GLY A 143 32.01 -21.31 22.23
N LYS A 144 30.92 -22.06 22.18
CA LYS A 144 30.39 -22.72 20.97
C LYS A 144 28.88 -22.50 20.79
N ASN A 145 28.32 -21.54 21.51
CA ASN A 145 26.90 -21.34 21.63
C ASN A 145 26.34 -20.16 20.82
N VAL A 146 27.18 -19.52 20.00
CA VAL A 146 26.79 -18.29 19.28
C VAL A 146 27.10 -18.41 17.79
N SER A 147 26.21 -17.93 16.96
CA SER A 147 26.43 -17.67 15.55
C SER A 147 25.88 -16.28 15.19
N SER A 148 26.62 -15.55 14.37
CA SER A 148 26.26 -14.19 13.94
C SER A 148 26.02 -14.13 12.45
N PHE A 149 25.08 -13.29 12.06
CA PHE A 149 24.81 -12.95 10.67
C PHE A 149 24.32 -11.50 10.59
N SER A 150 24.23 -10.96 9.40
CA SER A 150 23.58 -9.70 9.18
C SER A 150 22.60 -9.80 8.00
N PHE A 151 21.65 -8.91 7.97
CA PHE A 151 20.78 -8.75 6.81
C PHE A 151 20.60 -7.27 6.50
N GLN A 152 20.32 -6.97 5.24
CA GLN A 152 19.91 -5.65 4.76
C GLN A 152 18.75 -5.81 3.79
N VAL A 153 17.98 -4.74 3.62
CA VAL A 153 16.77 -4.71 2.80
C VAL A 153 16.91 -3.62 1.75
N ASP A 154 16.41 -3.84 0.56
CA ASP A 154 16.47 -2.91 -0.57
C ASP A 154 15.63 -1.64 -0.38
N VAL A 155 14.58 -1.71 0.45
CA VAL A 155 13.65 -0.61 0.76
C VAL A 155 13.66 -0.27 2.26
N ALA A 156 13.14 0.91 2.62
CA ALA A 156 12.87 1.26 4.00
C ALA A 156 11.73 0.39 4.57
N PHE A 157 11.81 -0.01 5.84
CA PHE A 157 10.88 -0.96 6.42
C PHE A 157 10.52 -0.61 7.88
N VAL A 158 9.46 -1.23 8.41
CA VAL A 158 8.89 -0.89 9.71
C VAL A 158 8.88 -2.03 10.72
N GLU A 159 9.08 -3.26 10.27
CA GLU A 159 9.09 -4.44 11.14
C GLU A 159 9.98 -5.53 10.56
N TYR A 160 10.66 -6.28 11.42
CA TYR A 160 11.30 -7.53 11.03
C TYR A 160 11.18 -8.61 12.08
N LYS A 161 11.27 -9.88 11.65
CA LYS A 161 11.27 -11.07 12.49
C LYS A 161 12.28 -12.09 11.95
N VAL A 162 13.14 -12.61 12.83
CA VAL A 162 14.02 -13.75 12.57
C VAL A 162 13.38 -14.98 13.18
N LYS A 163 12.99 -15.93 12.35
CA LYS A 163 12.21 -17.10 12.77
C LYS A 163 12.89 -18.40 12.39
N VAL A 164 12.64 -19.45 13.17
CA VAL A 164 12.84 -20.82 12.75
C VAL A 164 11.58 -21.28 12.03
N VAL A 165 11.73 -21.78 10.81
CA VAL A 165 10.62 -22.19 9.96
C VAL A 165 10.79 -23.64 9.49
N SER A 166 9.72 -24.25 9.02
CA SER A 166 9.72 -25.65 8.52
C SER A 166 10.24 -25.79 7.09
N SER A 167 10.23 -24.71 6.31
CA SER A 167 10.71 -24.69 4.93
C SER A 167 11.16 -23.29 4.50
N SER A 168 11.99 -23.19 3.47
CA SER A 168 12.40 -21.91 2.88
C SER A 168 11.25 -21.13 2.26
N GLY A 169 10.17 -21.80 1.84
CA GLY A 169 8.95 -21.16 1.32
C GLY A 169 7.92 -20.76 2.39
N ALA A 170 8.26 -20.86 3.68
CA ALA A 170 7.36 -20.48 4.77
C ALA A 170 7.02 -18.97 4.73
N SER A 171 5.77 -18.62 5.07
CA SER A 171 5.31 -17.24 5.21
C SER A 171 5.67 -16.63 6.57
N HIS A 172 5.60 -15.30 6.66
CA HIS A 172 5.88 -14.55 7.90
C HIS A 172 4.97 -14.95 9.08
N ASP A 173 3.78 -15.49 8.83
CA ASP A 173 2.83 -15.92 9.87
C ASP A 173 3.21 -17.26 10.50
N THR A 174 4.09 -18.03 9.86
CA THR A 174 4.48 -19.36 10.32
C THR A 174 5.84 -19.35 11.05
N GLY A 175 6.17 -20.47 11.68
CA GLY A 175 7.42 -20.64 12.41
C GLY A 175 7.44 -19.91 13.77
N VAL A 176 8.55 -20.02 14.46
CA VAL A 176 8.77 -19.47 15.81
C VAL A 176 9.84 -18.39 15.78
N THR A 177 9.53 -17.19 16.24
CA THR A 177 10.54 -16.12 16.40
C THR A 177 11.54 -16.54 17.46
N ILE A 178 12.83 -16.39 17.16
CA ILE A 178 13.91 -16.71 18.09
C ILE A 178 13.87 -15.68 19.23
N ALA A 179 13.80 -16.17 20.47
CA ALA A 179 13.84 -15.33 21.67
C ALA A 179 15.23 -14.75 21.89
N THR A 180 15.32 -13.75 22.77
CA THR A 180 16.58 -13.07 23.12
C THR A 180 16.99 -13.29 24.58
N ALA A 181 16.29 -14.17 25.28
CA ALA A 181 16.43 -14.39 26.73
C ALA A 181 17.79 -14.97 27.15
N ASN A 182 18.49 -15.68 26.25
CA ASN A 182 19.75 -16.36 26.54
C ASN A 182 20.93 -15.81 25.75
N GLY A 183 20.81 -14.59 25.20
CA GLY A 183 21.90 -13.89 24.51
C GLY A 183 21.81 -13.81 23.00
N SER A 184 20.71 -14.25 22.39
CA SER A 184 20.40 -13.84 21.01
C SER A 184 20.09 -12.34 20.97
N SER A 185 20.37 -11.68 19.86
CA SER A 185 20.10 -10.24 19.70
C SER A 185 19.57 -9.91 18.31
N ASN A 186 18.74 -8.87 18.23
CA ASN A 186 18.11 -8.38 17.01
C ASN A 186 17.30 -9.45 16.25
N MET A 187 16.50 -10.22 17.02
CA MET A 187 15.65 -11.27 16.46
C MET A 187 14.28 -10.76 16.00
N SER A 188 13.86 -9.60 16.47
CA SER A 188 12.68 -8.89 15.98
C SER A 188 12.71 -7.44 16.46
N ALA A 189 12.14 -6.55 15.67
CA ALA A 189 11.86 -5.18 16.10
C ALA A 189 10.78 -4.55 15.23
N THR A 190 10.15 -3.51 15.78
CA THR A 190 9.29 -2.56 15.07
C THR A 190 9.89 -1.16 15.19
N GLY A 191 9.71 -0.34 14.18
CA GLY A 191 10.25 1.01 14.15
C GLY A 191 10.45 1.51 12.72
N SER A 192 11.39 2.42 12.55
CA SER A 192 11.76 2.94 11.24
C SER A 192 13.18 2.53 10.91
N PHE A 193 13.36 1.77 9.85
CA PHE A 193 14.64 1.24 9.40
C PHE A 193 14.94 1.73 7.98
N ASN A 194 16.19 2.12 7.75
CA ASN A 194 16.61 2.60 6.43
C ASN A 194 16.97 1.43 5.50
N SER A 195 16.73 1.63 4.21
CA SER A 195 17.20 0.71 3.16
C SER A 195 18.73 0.54 3.20
N ALA A 196 19.21 -0.59 2.73
CA ALA A 196 20.62 -0.94 2.59
C ALA A 196 21.48 -0.78 3.88
N THR A 197 20.83 -0.64 5.05
CA THR A 197 21.52 -0.54 6.35
C THR A 197 21.54 -1.92 7.00
N PRO A 198 22.74 -2.52 7.24
CA PRO A 198 22.83 -3.84 7.83
C PRO A 198 22.33 -3.89 9.27
N ILE A 199 21.51 -4.88 9.57
CA ILE A 199 21.14 -5.26 10.94
C ILE A 199 21.96 -6.48 11.33
N ASN A 200 22.81 -6.32 12.35
CA ASN A 200 23.64 -7.38 12.86
C ASN A 200 22.87 -8.22 13.89
N CYS A 201 22.77 -9.50 13.66
CA CYS A 201 22.02 -10.47 14.45
C CYS A 201 22.96 -11.49 15.09
N THR A 202 22.62 -11.92 16.29
CA THR A 202 23.32 -13.00 16.99
C THR A 202 22.32 -14.04 17.45
N ILE A 203 22.55 -15.30 17.13
CA ILE A 203 21.74 -16.44 17.56
C ILE A 203 22.49 -17.21 18.64
N ASN A 204 21.86 -17.38 19.80
CA ASN A 204 22.36 -18.24 20.87
C ASN A 204 21.72 -19.63 20.76
N GLY A 205 22.51 -20.68 21.00
CA GLY A 205 22.07 -22.08 20.88
C GLY A 205 20.95 -22.46 21.85
N THR A 206 20.87 -21.83 23.03
CA THR A 206 19.76 -22.05 23.95
C THR A 206 18.46 -21.46 23.45
N ASP A 207 18.49 -20.22 22.91
CA ASP A 207 17.32 -19.59 22.32
C ASP A 207 16.86 -20.33 21.05
N LEU A 208 17.80 -20.84 20.26
CA LEU A 208 17.51 -21.66 19.09
C LEU A 208 16.83 -22.98 19.46
N GLU A 209 17.29 -23.64 20.53
CA GLU A 209 16.69 -24.87 21.08
C GLU A 209 15.26 -24.61 21.57
N VAL A 210 14.99 -23.46 22.20
CA VAL A 210 13.62 -23.06 22.61
C VAL A 210 12.73 -22.85 21.39
N ALA A 211 13.24 -22.21 20.34
CA ALA A 211 12.47 -21.97 19.13
C ALA A 211 12.22 -23.24 18.31
N SER A 212 13.12 -24.22 18.37
CA SER A 212 13.02 -25.51 17.67
C SER A 212 13.84 -26.57 18.38
N ALA A 213 13.19 -27.38 19.19
CA ALA A 213 13.85 -28.39 20.02
C ALA A 213 14.53 -29.50 19.19
N GLY A 214 15.56 -30.10 19.80
CA GLY A 214 16.30 -31.25 19.28
C GLY A 214 17.40 -30.90 18.29
N ASN A 215 18.30 -31.88 18.11
CA ASN A 215 19.45 -31.76 17.21
C ASN A 215 19.02 -31.78 15.74
N GLY A 216 19.83 -31.16 14.90
CA GLY A 216 19.66 -31.17 13.43
C GLY A 216 19.70 -29.77 12.81
N ALA A 217 19.61 -29.73 11.50
CA ALA A 217 19.56 -28.49 10.76
C ALA A 217 18.24 -27.72 11.06
N LYS A 218 18.36 -26.43 11.24
CA LYS A 218 17.23 -25.49 11.43
C LYS A 218 17.24 -24.50 10.26
N ILE A 219 16.08 -24.25 9.70
CA ILE A 219 15.92 -23.20 8.66
C ILE A 219 15.64 -21.89 9.38
N ILE A 220 16.54 -20.94 9.29
CA ILE A 220 16.37 -19.60 9.81
C ILE A 220 15.95 -18.71 8.65
N LYS A 221 14.85 -17.98 8.82
CA LYS A 221 14.34 -17.03 7.84
C LYS A 221 14.11 -15.67 8.47
N VAL A 222 14.51 -14.63 7.76
CA VAL A 222 14.22 -13.24 8.09
C VAL A 222 12.98 -12.83 7.30
N PHE A 223 12.05 -12.21 7.98
CA PHE A 223 10.88 -11.58 7.38
C PHE A 223 10.91 -10.10 7.68
N VAL A 224 10.57 -9.31 6.70
CA VAL A 224 10.55 -7.84 6.78
C VAL A 224 9.22 -7.32 6.25
N LYS A 225 8.70 -6.30 6.90
CA LYS A 225 7.50 -5.58 6.49
C LYS A 225 7.86 -4.16 6.11
N ASP A 226 7.54 -3.76 4.88
CA ASP A 226 7.80 -2.41 4.39
C ASP A 226 6.82 -1.36 4.95
N GLN A 227 6.95 -0.13 4.48
CA GLN A 227 6.09 1.00 4.88
C GLN A 227 4.66 0.90 4.33
N ALA A 228 4.46 0.20 3.21
CA ALA A 228 3.14 -0.06 2.64
C ALA A 228 2.41 -1.21 3.35
N GLY A 229 3.10 -1.97 4.20
CA GLY A 229 2.57 -3.10 4.94
C GLY A 229 2.77 -4.46 4.27
N LEU A 230 3.54 -4.53 3.19
CA LEU A 230 3.86 -5.77 2.49
C LEU A 230 5.00 -6.51 3.20
N TRP A 231 4.83 -7.83 3.34
CA TRP A 231 5.86 -8.71 3.89
C TRP A 231 6.71 -9.31 2.79
N SER A 232 8.01 -9.42 3.05
CA SER A 232 8.92 -10.18 2.18
C SER A 232 8.48 -11.64 2.00
N ALA A 233 8.83 -12.20 0.85
CA ALA A 233 8.50 -13.59 0.48
C ALA A 233 9.23 -14.63 1.37
#